data_3d25c3ecbe9150c91c000fb4424c71f3
#
_entry.id   3d25c3ecbe9150c91c000fb4424c71f3
#
_cell.length_a   1.000
_cell.length_b   1.000
_cell.length_c   1.000
_cell.angle_alpha   90.00
_cell.angle_beta   90.00
_cell.angle_gamma   90.00
#
_symmetry.space_group_name_H-M   'P 1'
#
loop_
_entity.id
_entity.type
_entity.pdbx_description
1 polymer ?
#
loop_
_entity_poly.entity_id
_entity_poly.type
_entity_poly.pdbx_seq_one_letter_code
_entity_poly.pdbx_strand_id
1 'polypeptide(L)'
;DKIPRDRTVIVAPNHASYLDPPLVGYAFYPEYLKFVAWAKLFSFPLFGAFLRAMGSVPVSPDNKNSSAALLRLVMGFLEEGYNVFICPEGHRTEDGRLQPLEGGVAIMSLKTGTPVIPTYVSGTYRALSPRMKFPRPRKLTVTFGDPIDPASLPEGLTEKEKRRCILDKIEEFYKAEDAKDKEKYPLD
;
A
#
# COMPACT_ATOMS: atom_id res chain seq x y z
N ASP A 1 -15.24 -7.40 -9.91
CA ASP A 1 -14.68 -7.40 -8.55
C ASP A 1 -13.33 -8.11 -8.61
N LYS A 2 -12.21 -7.36 -8.48
CA LYS A 2 -10.85 -7.89 -8.64
C LYS A 2 -10.22 -8.37 -7.32
N ILE A 3 -10.94 -8.22 -6.22
CA ILE A 3 -10.45 -8.60 -4.89
C ILE A 3 -10.81 -10.05 -4.63
N PRO A 4 -9.81 -10.97 -4.50
CA PRO A 4 -10.07 -12.33 -4.03
C PRO A 4 -10.62 -12.29 -2.61
N ARG A 5 -11.71 -13.03 -2.36
CA ARG A 5 -12.35 -13.09 -1.03
C ARG A 5 -12.12 -14.44 -0.34
N ASP A 6 -11.48 -15.36 -1.02
CA ASP A 6 -11.22 -16.74 -0.60
C ASP A 6 -9.79 -16.94 -0.08
N ARG A 7 -8.97 -15.91 -0.14
CA ARG A 7 -7.55 -15.97 0.27
C ARG A 7 -7.02 -14.62 0.75
N THR A 8 -6.02 -14.67 1.61
CA THR A 8 -5.27 -13.50 2.10
C THR A 8 -4.58 -12.77 0.95
N VAL A 9 -4.53 -11.44 1.02
CA VAL A 9 -3.89 -10.60 0.01
C VAL A 9 -3.07 -9.46 0.63
N ILE A 10 -2.08 -8.99 -0.13
CA ILE A 10 -1.36 -7.74 0.15
C ILE A 10 -1.95 -6.67 -0.74
N VAL A 11 -2.59 -5.67 -0.17
CA VAL A 11 -3.06 -4.48 -0.89
C VAL A 11 -1.94 -3.48 -0.94
N ALA A 12 -1.46 -3.19 -2.15
CA ALA A 12 -0.29 -2.37 -2.41
C ALA A 12 -0.68 -1.07 -3.14
N PRO A 13 -1.04 0.02 -2.44
CA PRO A 13 -1.35 1.31 -3.06
C PRO A 13 -0.10 2.18 -3.23
N ASN A 14 -0.17 3.13 -4.20
CA ASN A 14 0.70 4.30 -4.19
C ASN A 14 0.45 5.13 -2.93
N HIS A 15 1.42 5.98 -2.53
CA HIS A 15 1.32 6.70 -1.27
C HIS A 15 1.45 8.22 -1.44
N ALA A 16 0.33 8.92 -1.33
CA ALA A 16 0.24 10.34 -1.62
C ALA A 16 -0.29 11.18 -0.45
N SER A 17 -1.01 10.59 0.51
CA SER A 17 -1.73 11.32 1.53
C SER A 17 -1.95 10.52 2.81
N TYR A 18 -2.26 11.22 3.90
CA TYR A 18 -2.83 10.59 5.10
C TYR A 18 -4.23 10.02 4.88
N LEU A 19 -4.90 10.39 3.77
CA LEU A 19 -6.21 9.88 3.40
C LEU A 19 -6.16 8.50 2.71
N ASP A 20 -4.98 8.04 2.26
CA ASP A 20 -4.87 6.79 1.53
C ASP A 20 -5.34 5.57 2.35
N PRO A 21 -4.86 5.35 3.61
CA PRO A 21 -5.27 4.18 4.38
C PRO A 21 -6.78 4.12 4.65
N PRO A 22 -7.45 5.17 5.16
CA PRO A 22 -8.88 5.11 5.40
C PRO A 22 -9.70 4.96 4.11
N LEU A 23 -9.26 5.56 3.00
CA LEU A 23 -9.95 5.45 1.73
C LEU A 23 -9.86 4.03 1.15
N VAL A 24 -8.66 3.43 1.17
CA VAL A 24 -8.47 2.06 0.71
C VAL A 24 -9.20 1.08 1.63
N GLY A 25 -9.14 1.28 2.95
CA GLY A 25 -9.89 0.45 3.90
C GLY A 25 -11.40 0.50 3.66
N TYR A 26 -11.95 1.67 3.36
CA TYR A 26 -13.36 1.81 2.99
C TYR A 26 -13.68 1.11 1.65
N ALA A 27 -12.82 1.27 0.65
CA ALA A 27 -13.02 0.64 -0.65
C ALA A 27 -12.85 -0.89 -0.62
N PHE A 28 -12.13 -1.42 0.36
CA PHE A 28 -11.90 -2.85 0.55
C PHE A 28 -13.01 -3.54 1.37
N TYR A 29 -13.90 -2.77 2.01
CA TYR A 29 -15.01 -3.31 2.79
C TYR A 29 -15.87 -4.31 1.95
N PRO A 30 -16.38 -5.42 2.52
CA PRO A 30 -16.46 -5.74 3.97
C PRO A 30 -15.20 -6.43 4.54
N GLU A 31 -14.18 -6.67 3.74
CA GLU A 31 -12.93 -7.26 4.22
C GLU A 31 -12.14 -6.26 5.06
N TYR A 32 -11.33 -6.78 6.00
CA TYR A 32 -10.50 -5.97 6.86
C TYR A 32 -9.05 -5.97 6.40
N LEU A 33 -8.38 -4.82 6.56
CA LEU A 33 -6.97 -4.63 6.30
C LEU A 33 -6.23 -4.36 7.61
N LYS A 34 -5.11 -5.02 7.82
CA LYS A 34 -4.12 -4.62 8.82
C LYS A 34 -3.26 -3.50 8.26
N PHE A 35 -3.17 -2.42 9.01
CA PHE A 35 -2.34 -1.28 8.67
C PHE A 35 -1.13 -1.23 9.61
N VAL A 36 0.02 -0.83 9.09
CA VAL A 36 1.17 -0.46 9.90
C VAL A 36 1.39 1.04 9.81
N ALA A 37 1.54 1.68 10.94
CA ALA A 37 1.70 3.13 11.01
C ALA A 37 2.80 3.52 11.99
N TRP A 38 3.44 4.66 11.74
CA TRP A 38 4.50 5.15 12.60
C TRP A 38 4.03 5.34 14.04
N ALA A 39 4.74 4.73 15.00
CA ALA A 39 4.37 4.72 16.42
C ALA A 39 4.10 6.11 17.00
N LYS A 40 4.85 7.14 16.54
CA LYS A 40 4.62 8.53 16.94
C LYS A 40 3.22 9.04 16.60
N LEU A 41 2.55 8.51 15.58
CA LEU A 41 1.19 8.91 15.22
C LEU A 41 0.16 8.47 16.28
N PHE A 42 0.46 7.42 17.03
CA PHE A 42 -0.40 6.91 18.10
C PHE A 42 -0.36 7.76 19.36
N SER A 43 0.61 8.67 19.51
CA SER A 43 0.68 9.61 20.65
C SER A 43 -0.31 10.77 20.53
N PHE A 44 -0.84 11.04 19.34
CA PHE A 44 -1.88 12.07 19.16
C PHE A 44 -3.24 11.52 19.63
N PRO A 45 -3.93 12.16 20.59
CA PRO A 45 -5.08 11.56 21.26
C PRO A 45 -6.20 11.09 20.32
N LEU A 46 -6.70 11.96 19.46
CA LEU A 46 -7.79 11.63 18.52
C LEU A 46 -7.31 10.78 17.37
N PHE A 47 -6.17 11.11 16.78
CA PHE A 47 -5.63 10.39 15.62
C PHE A 47 -5.12 9.01 16.03
N GLY A 48 -4.46 8.88 17.17
CA GLY A 48 -4.03 7.59 17.69
C GLY A 48 -5.21 6.67 18.08
N ALA A 49 -6.31 7.24 18.60
CA ALA A 49 -7.54 6.47 18.82
C ALA A 49 -8.14 5.96 17.50
N PHE A 50 -8.18 6.80 16.47
CA PHE A 50 -8.62 6.44 15.13
C PHE A 50 -7.75 5.32 14.53
N LEU A 51 -6.41 5.43 14.60
CA LEU A 51 -5.50 4.40 14.13
C LEU A 51 -5.72 3.06 14.83
N ARG A 52 -5.91 3.07 16.15
CA ARG A 52 -6.25 1.86 16.92
C ARG A 52 -7.59 1.27 16.52
N ALA A 53 -8.60 2.11 16.32
CA ALA A 53 -9.92 1.67 15.85
C ALA A 53 -9.87 1.03 14.45
N MET A 54 -8.97 1.51 13.60
CA MET A 54 -8.68 0.88 12.30
C MET A 54 -7.84 -0.40 12.39
N GLY A 55 -7.46 -0.85 13.58
CA GLY A 55 -6.60 -2.02 13.75
C GLY A 55 -5.15 -1.81 13.29
N SER A 56 -4.70 -0.54 13.24
CA SER A 56 -3.32 -0.22 12.86
C SER A 56 -2.34 -0.65 13.94
N VAL A 57 -1.17 -1.14 13.52
CA VAL A 57 -0.09 -1.58 14.41
C VAL A 57 1.06 -0.56 14.39
N PRO A 58 1.54 -0.11 15.57
CA PRO A 58 2.62 0.86 15.63
C PRO A 58 3.96 0.24 15.24
N VAL A 59 4.72 0.93 14.39
CA VAL A 59 6.11 0.58 14.04
C VAL A 59 7.01 1.80 14.24
N SER A 60 8.25 1.56 14.68
CA SER A 60 9.25 2.61 14.89
C SER A 60 10.36 2.46 13.85
N PRO A 61 10.48 3.41 12.89
CA PRO A 61 11.49 3.35 11.84
C PRO A 61 12.92 3.65 12.32
N ASP A 62 13.06 4.14 13.57
CA ASP A 62 14.30 4.72 14.08
C ASP A 62 15.40 3.69 14.43
N ASN A 63 15.19 2.41 14.16
CA ASN A 63 16.15 1.36 14.46
C ASN A 63 16.71 0.76 13.16
N LYS A 64 18.06 0.57 13.07
CA LYS A 64 18.72 -0.03 11.89
C LYS A 64 18.14 -1.41 11.47
N ASN A 65 17.41 -2.06 12.37
CA ASN A 65 16.69 -3.32 12.13
C ASN A 65 15.19 -3.13 11.85
N SER A 66 14.70 -1.89 11.69
CA SER A 66 13.27 -1.59 11.56
C SER A 66 12.63 -2.25 10.33
N SER A 67 13.32 -2.22 9.19
CA SER A 67 12.81 -2.84 7.95
C SER A 67 12.66 -4.36 8.08
N ALA A 68 13.64 -5.05 8.69
CA ALA A 68 13.56 -6.49 8.91
C ALA A 68 12.51 -6.87 9.97
N ALA A 69 12.33 -6.02 11.00
CA ALA A 69 11.29 -6.21 12.01
C ALA A 69 9.89 -5.98 11.40
N LEU A 70 9.73 -4.96 10.56
CA LEU A 70 8.50 -4.69 9.83
C LEU A 70 8.15 -5.86 8.90
N LEU A 71 9.11 -6.35 8.12
CA LEU A 71 8.90 -7.51 7.23
C LEU A 71 8.41 -8.73 8.03
N ARG A 72 9.05 -9.06 9.16
CA ARG A 72 8.62 -10.18 10.01
C ARG A 72 7.23 -9.99 10.58
N LEU A 73 6.92 -8.79 11.08
CA LEU A 73 5.59 -8.47 11.61
C LEU A 73 4.50 -8.65 10.56
N VAL A 74 4.72 -8.10 9.36
CA VAL A 74 3.73 -8.17 8.27
C VAL A 74 3.57 -9.60 7.76
N MET A 75 4.67 -10.35 7.61
CA MET A 75 4.59 -11.77 7.25
C MET A 75 3.81 -12.58 8.28
N GLY A 76 3.98 -12.32 9.58
CA GLY A 76 3.18 -12.93 10.63
C GLY A 76 1.68 -12.69 10.45
N PHE A 77 1.27 -11.44 10.12
CA PHE A 77 -0.14 -11.16 9.82
C PHE A 77 -0.67 -11.93 8.62
N LEU A 78 0.14 -12.04 7.56
CA LEU A 78 -0.25 -12.78 6.36
C LEU A 78 -0.40 -14.29 6.65
N GLU A 79 0.50 -14.85 7.45
CA GLU A 79 0.45 -16.27 7.92
C GLU A 79 -0.74 -16.54 8.83
N GLU A 80 -1.16 -15.54 9.63
CA GLU A 80 -2.39 -15.58 10.44
C GLU A 80 -3.68 -15.38 9.63
N GLY A 81 -3.58 -15.14 8.31
CA GLY A 81 -4.74 -14.97 7.42
C GLY A 81 -5.29 -13.54 7.35
N TYR A 82 -4.55 -12.52 7.83
CA TYR A 82 -4.97 -11.13 7.71
C TYR A 82 -4.52 -10.53 6.39
N ASN A 83 -5.43 -9.81 5.72
CA ASN A 83 -5.07 -8.93 4.62
C ASN A 83 -4.26 -7.74 5.13
N VAL A 84 -3.24 -7.33 4.39
CA VAL A 84 -2.34 -6.25 4.82
C VAL A 84 -2.29 -5.14 3.79
N PHE A 85 -2.35 -3.89 4.29
CA PHE A 85 -2.09 -2.68 3.52
C PHE A 85 -0.62 -2.31 3.65
N ILE A 86 0.08 -2.20 2.53
CA ILE A 86 1.47 -1.75 2.51
C ILE A 86 1.75 -0.92 1.26
N CYS A 87 2.32 0.28 1.44
CA CYS A 87 2.71 1.14 0.34
C CYS A 87 4.12 0.77 -0.12
N PRO A 88 4.30 0.27 -1.37
CA PRO A 88 5.62 -0.13 -1.86
C PRO A 88 6.62 1.02 -2.00
N GLU A 89 6.14 2.25 -2.06
CA GLU A 89 6.97 3.47 -2.12
C GLU A 89 7.69 3.78 -0.79
N GLY A 90 7.29 3.14 0.33
CA GLY A 90 7.88 3.29 1.65
C GLY A 90 7.58 4.62 2.35
N HIS A 91 7.33 5.69 1.61
CA HIS A 91 7.00 7.02 2.12
C HIS A 91 6.02 7.75 1.20
N ARG A 92 5.38 8.81 1.72
CA ARG A 92 4.46 9.63 0.94
C ARG A 92 5.20 10.55 -0.01
N THR A 93 4.68 10.69 -1.22
CA THR A 93 5.22 11.66 -2.19
C THR A 93 5.12 13.10 -1.67
N GLU A 94 6.13 13.90 -1.95
CA GLU A 94 6.14 15.33 -1.63
C GLU A 94 5.63 16.21 -2.77
N ASP A 95 5.66 15.72 -4.00
CA ASP A 95 5.35 16.46 -5.23
C ASP A 95 4.16 15.90 -6.01
N GLY A 96 3.52 14.84 -5.50
CA GLY A 96 2.39 14.16 -6.14
C GLY A 96 2.77 13.17 -7.23
N ARG A 97 4.07 12.91 -7.44
CA ARG A 97 4.55 11.93 -8.43
C ARG A 97 4.74 10.56 -7.78
N LEU A 98 4.62 9.52 -8.60
CA LEU A 98 4.97 8.16 -8.18
C LEU A 98 6.45 8.10 -7.79
N GLN A 99 6.74 7.39 -6.71
CA GLN A 99 8.07 7.21 -6.19
C GLN A 99 8.61 5.81 -6.57
N PRO A 100 9.94 5.60 -6.55
CA PRO A 100 10.53 4.28 -6.76
C PRO A 100 9.98 3.27 -5.75
N LEU A 101 9.75 2.03 -6.21
CA LEU A 101 9.21 0.98 -5.36
C LEU A 101 10.32 0.29 -4.57
N GLU A 102 10.08 0.07 -3.27
CA GLU A 102 10.92 -0.75 -2.40
C GLU A 102 10.59 -2.24 -2.55
N GLY A 103 11.62 -3.09 -2.38
CA GLY A 103 11.50 -4.53 -2.58
C GLY A 103 10.70 -5.29 -1.52
N GLY A 104 10.28 -4.62 -0.45
CA GLY A 104 9.63 -5.25 0.71
C GLY A 104 8.37 -6.03 0.37
N VAL A 105 7.48 -5.46 -0.43
CA VAL A 105 6.22 -6.08 -0.84
C VAL A 105 6.45 -7.39 -1.62
N ALA A 106 7.43 -7.40 -2.53
CA ALA A 106 7.75 -8.58 -3.31
C ALA A 106 8.39 -9.70 -2.45
N ILE A 107 9.22 -9.32 -1.46
CA ILE A 107 9.79 -10.27 -0.50
C ILE A 107 8.68 -10.94 0.33
N MET A 108 7.73 -10.15 0.85
CA MET A 108 6.62 -10.68 1.63
C MET A 108 5.76 -11.62 0.79
N SER A 109 5.37 -11.20 -0.41
CA SER A 109 4.58 -12.00 -1.34
C SER A 109 5.24 -13.36 -1.65
N LEU A 110 6.52 -13.35 -2.02
CA LEU A 110 7.24 -14.59 -2.34
C LEU A 110 7.42 -15.53 -1.16
N LYS A 111 7.68 -14.99 0.04
CA LYS A 111 7.90 -15.80 1.25
C LYS A 111 6.63 -16.41 1.82
N THR A 112 5.51 -15.70 1.74
CA THR A 112 4.22 -16.17 2.28
C THR A 112 3.31 -16.81 1.24
N GLY A 113 3.68 -16.75 -0.05
CA GLY A 113 2.81 -17.20 -1.15
C GLY A 113 1.58 -16.31 -1.34
N THR A 114 1.55 -15.13 -0.73
CA THR A 114 0.38 -14.24 -0.75
C THR A 114 0.40 -13.34 -1.98
N PRO A 115 -0.71 -13.28 -2.77
CA PRO A 115 -0.78 -12.40 -3.93
C PRO A 115 -0.80 -10.92 -3.55
N VAL A 116 -0.26 -10.09 -4.43
CA VAL A 116 -0.28 -8.62 -4.31
C VAL A 116 -1.37 -8.06 -5.20
N ILE A 117 -2.22 -7.19 -4.65
CA ILE A 117 -3.19 -6.40 -5.41
C ILE A 117 -2.61 -5.00 -5.60
N PRO A 118 -2.07 -4.67 -6.78
CA PRO A 118 -1.64 -3.31 -7.06
C PRO A 118 -2.86 -2.41 -7.01
N THR A 119 -2.74 -1.29 -6.30
CA THR A 119 -3.88 -0.40 -6.04
C THR A 119 -3.47 1.03 -6.37
N TYR A 120 -4.30 1.78 -7.08
CA TYR A 120 -4.03 3.17 -7.36
C TYR A 120 -5.04 4.07 -6.67
N VAL A 121 -4.53 5.01 -5.90
CA VAL A 121 -5.33 6.01 -5.18
C VAL A 121 -5.16 7.36 -5.86
N SER A 122 -6.25 7.90 -6.38
CA SER A 122 -6.28 9.18 -7.07
C SER A 122 -6.97 10.25 -6.23
N GLY A 123 -6.53 11.49 -6.39
CA GLY A 123 -7.12 12.69 -5.80
C GLY A 123 -6.70 12.98 -4.36
N THR A 124 -6.15 12.03 -3.62
CA THR A 124 -5.78 12.22 -2.21
C THR A 124 -4.66 13.23 -2.00
N TYR A 125 -3.67 13.28 -2.88
CA TYR A 125 -2.63 14.32 -2.86
C TYR A 125 -3.24 15.71 -3.04
N ARG A 126 -4.15 15.88 -4.00
CA ARG A 126 -4.85 17.15 -4.25
C ARG A 126 -5.82 17.51 -3.14
N ALA A 127 -6.33 16.51 -2.41
CA ALA A 127 -7.24 16.73 -1.29
C ALA A 127 -6.48 17.06 0.01
N LEU A 128 -5.39 16.37 0.32
CA LEU A 128 -4.60 16.56 1.53
C LEU A 128 -3.17 16.07 1.32
N SER A 129 -2.34 16.88 0.64
CA SER A 129 -0.90 16.59 0.52
C SER A 129 -0.19 16.70 1.89
N PRO A 130 1.01 16.11 2.05
CA PRO A 130 1.79 16.25 3.29
C PRO A 130 2.06 17.69 3.73
N ARG A 131 2.03 18.65 2.79
CA ARG A 131 2.26 20.09 3.03
C ARG A 131 1.00 20.88 3.39
N MET A 132 -0.18 20.26 3.26
CA MET A 132 -1.45 20.95 3.54
C MET A 132 -1.88 20.76 4.98
N LYS A 133 -2.40 21.84 5.60
CA LYS A 133 -2.95 21.80 6.97
C LYS A 133 -4.40 21.34 7.03
N PHE A 134 -5.17 21.61 5.99
CA PHE A 134 -6.60 21.30 5.93
C PHE A 134 -6.94 20.59 4.61
N PRO A 135 -7.87 19.62 4.66
CA PRO A 135 -8.31 18.94 3.45
C PRO A 135 -9.11 19.89 2.54
N ARG A 136 -8.99 19.67 1.22
CA ARG A 136 -9.79 20.33 0.20
C ARG A 136 -10.76 19.31 -0.42
N PRO A 137 -12.02 19.69 -0.71
CA PRO A 137 -12.95 18.80 -1.37
C PRO A 137 -12.44 18.47 -2.78
N ARG A 138 -12.19 17.19 -3.02
CA ARG A 138 -11.72 16.63 -4.29
C ARG A 138 -12.40 15.29 -4.53
N LYS A 139 -12.55 14.91 -5.78
CA LYS A 139 -12.96 13.55 -6.11
C LYS A 139 -11.82 12.60 -5.76
N LEU A 140 -12.15 11.56 -4.98
CA LEU A 140 -11.23 10.51 -4.60
C LEU A 140 -11.66 9.21 -5.26
N THR A 141 -10.71 8.44 -5.78
CA THR A 141 -10.99 7.13 -6.36
C THR A 141 -9.94 6.13 -5.92
N VAL A 142 -10.36 4.87 -5.79
CA VAL A 142 -9.47 3.72 -5.57
C VAL A 142 -9.70 2.74 -6.71
N THR A 143 -8.63 2.38 -7.40
CA THR A 143 -8.64 1.39 -8.48
C THR A 143 -7.79 0.20 -8.07
N PHE A 144 -8.40 -0.98 -8.01
CA PHE A 144 -7.71 -2.24 -7.76
C PHE A 144 -7.30 -2.87 -9.09
N GLY A 145 -6.03 -3.26 -9.22
CA GLY A 145 -5.51 -4.04 -10.33
C GLY A 145 -5.78 -5.54 -10.17
N ASP A 146 -5.36 -6.32 -11.15
CA ASP A 146 -5.44 -7.77 -11.08
C ASP A 146 -4.42 -8.31 -10.08
N PRO A 147 -4.77 -9.33 -9.28
CA PRO A 147 -3.85 -9.92 -8.32
C PRO A 147 -2.60 -10.48 -8.98
N ILE A 148 -1.43 -10.12 -8.48
CA ILE A 148 -0.13 -10.66 -8.89
C ILE A 148 0.16 -11.84 -7.97
N ASP A 149 -0.12 -13.05 -8.45
CA ASP A 149 0.12 -14.27 -7.69
C ASP A 149 1.59 -14.72 -7.85
N PRO A 150 2.36 -14.86 -6.74
CA PRO A 150 3.73 -15.34 -6.84
C PRO A 150 3.83 -16.78 -7.39
N ALA A 151 2.78 -17.60 -7.23
CA ALA A 151 2.73 -18.94 -7.80
C ALA A 151 2.54 -18.96 -9.33
N SER A 152 2.04 -17.87 -9.92
CA SER A 152 1.84 -17.75 -11.37
C SER A 152 3.06 -17.18 -12.11
N LEU A 153 4.15 -16.90 -11.40
CA LEU A 153 5.37 -16.40 -12.03
C LEU A 153 6.04 -17.49 -12.86
N PRO A 154 6.77 -17.14 -13.94
CA PRO A 154 7.45 -18.11 -14.80
C PRO A 154 8.40 -19.01 -13.99
N GLU A 155 8.44 -20.29 -14.35
CA GLU A 155 9.37 -21.25 -13.80
C GLU A 155 10.83 -20.91 -14.19
N GLY A 156 11.79 -21.35 -13.36
CA GLY A 156 13.22 -21.15 -13.64
C GLY A 156 13.77 -19.77 -13.27
N LEU A 157 12.94 -18.82 -12.86
CA LEU A 157 13.42 -17.52 -12.40
C LEU A 157 14.11 -17.63 -11.02
N THR A 158 15.23 -16.93 -10.87
CA THR A 158 15.87 -16.70 -9.57
C THR A 158 14.96 -15.87 -8.65
N GLU A 159 15.19 -15.92 -7.33
CA GLU A 159 14.43 -15.14 -6.38
C GLU A 159 14.50 -13.62 -6.67
N LYS A 160 15.65 -13.14 -7.15
CA LYS A 160 15.84 -11.73 -7.54
C LYS A 160 14.98 -11.37 -8.75
N GLU A 161 14.91 -12.23 -9.76
CA GLU A 161 14.08 -12.03 -10.95
C GLU A 161 12.58 -12.08 -10.62
N LYS A 162 12.17 -13.03 -9.76
CA LYS A 162 10.77 -13.09 -9.27
C LYS A 162 10.37 -11.80 -8.55
N ARG A 163 11.22 -11.27 -7.66
CA ARG A 163 10.99 -9.99 -6.99
C ARG A 163 10.84 -8.86 -8.00
N ARG A 164 11.75 -8.80 -8.99
CA ARG A 164 11.70 -7.76 -10.02
C ARG A 164 10.41 -7.86 -10.83
N CYS A 165 10.00 -9.06 -11.21
CA CYS A 165 8.77 -9.29 -11.97
C CYS A 165 7.52 -8.77 -11.22
N ILE A 166 7.44 -9.00 -9.89
CA ILE A 166 6.32 -8.48 -9.08
C ILE A 166 6.34 -6.95 -9.07
N LEU A 167 7.51 -6.34 -8.82
CA LEU A 167 7.64 -4.88 -8.77
C LEU A 167 7.34 -4.22 -10.12
N ASP A 168 7.81 -4.80 -11.23
CA ASP A 168 7.54 -4.28 -12.57
C ASP A 168 6.05 -4.28 -12.89
N LYS A 169 5.33 -5.34 -12.53
CA LYS A 169 3.87 -5.40 -12.70
C LYS A 169 3.12 -4.36 -11.87
N ILE A 170 3.56 -4.10 -10.63
CA ILE A 170 2.98 -3.04 -9.79
C ILE A 170 3.25 -1.67 -10.43
N GLU A 171 4.49 -1.43 -10.84
CA GLU A 171 4.92 -0.16 -11.44
C GLU A 171 4.20 0.12 -12.77
N GLU A 172 4.02 -0.90 -13.60
CA GLU A 172 3.26 -0.82 -14.86
C GLU A 172 1.81 -0.41 -14.59
N PHE A 173 1.16 -1.07 -13.64
CA PHE A 173 -0.20 -0.72 -13.23
C PHE A 173 -0.28 0.72 -12.71
N TYR A 174 0.64 1.16 -11.85
CA TYR A 174 0.65 2.52 -11.34
C TYR A 174 0.83 3.55 -12.45
N LYS A 175 1.76 3.33 -13.38
CA LYS A 175 2.00 4.23 -14.51
C LYS A 175 0.78 4.35 -15.42
N ALA A 176 0.09 3.24 -15.66
CA ALA A 176 -1.13 3.24 -16.48
C ALA A 176 -2.26 4.05 -15.83
N GLU A 177 -2.48 3.90 -14.51
CA GLU A 177 -3.52 4.63 -13.80
C GLU A 177 -3.14 6.10 -13.58
N ASP A 178 -1.86 6.39 -13.28
CA ASP A 178 -1.33 7.76 -13.13
C ASP A 178 -1.47 8.56 -14.43
N ALA A 179 -1.23 7.93 -15.59
CA ALA A 179 -1.44 8.57 -16.89
C ALA A 179 -2.90 8.97 -17.11
N LYS A 180 -3.85 8.08 -16.78
CA LYS A 180 -5.30 8.37 -16.85
C LYS A 180 -5.72 9.48 -15.87
N ASP A 181 -5.13 9.48 -14.66
CA ASP A 181 -5.43 10.53 -13.67
C ASP A 181 -4.91 11.89 -14.10
N LYS A 182 -3.69 11.96 -14.65
CA LYS A 182 -3.08 13.20 -15.16
C LYS A 182 -3.78 13.76 -16.37
N GLU A 183 -4.27 12.92 -17.28
CA GLU A 183 -5.09 13.34 -18.41
C GLU A 183 -6.37 14.00 -17.92
N LYS A 184 -7.00 13.45 -16.90
CA LYS A 184 -8.26 13.94 -16.35
C LYS A 184 -8.11 15.14 -15.41
N TYR A 185 -7.00 15.16 -14.65
CA TYR A 185 -6.70 16.14 -13.61
C TYR A 185 -5.22 16.54 -13.68
N PRO A 186 -4.82 17.41 -14.63
CA PRO A 186 -3.44 17.87 -14.73
C PRO A 186 -2.95 18.40 -13.38
N LEU A 187 -1.70 18.07 -13.03
CA LEU A 187 -1.03 18.74 -11.92
C LEU A 187 -0.63 20.11 -12.41
N ASP A 188 -1.10 21.16 -11.73
CA ASP A 188 -0.72 22.55 -11.95
C ASP A 188 0.78 22.77 -11.67
#